data_a57a44bc39dca7d6d9b3f143a4139d3f
#
_entry.id   a57a44bc39dca7d6d9b3f143a4139d3f
#
_cell.length_a   1.000
_cell.length_b   1.000
_cell.length_c   1.000
_cell.angle_alpha   90.00
_cell.angle_beta   90.00
_cell.angle_gamma   90.00
#
_symmetry.space_group_name_H-M   'P 1'
#
loop_
_entity.id
_entity.type
_entity.pdbx_description
1 polymer ?
#
loop_
_entity_poly.entity_id
_entity_poly.type
_entity_poly.pdbx_seq_one_letter_code
_entity_poly.pdbx_strand_id
1 'polypeptide(L)'
;MRPLPRYRHLVVTTLLLLGLAPTVSAQREAWNWYFGHRAGVTFSSGTAQSLSDGRLSTNEGCATQSDPVTGDLLFYTDGVTVWNRMHDVMPGGEGLYGDASTSQSALIVPVPGNSSLYYIFNPAPITSSAIGNRCFCLYYSVVDMRKQGSFGEVVRWNQLLTTDITEHLTATIDCRGDSYWIVVRSRTFRQFLSFRLTRDGLQTTPVISDAGNPNLPVRDAGQMHISPNSRHLVITSAAGNSQLYDFNTITGKVLNAIDLFPTSTAGSHYGAAFSRDSRKLYISVSNRGDTIPAEVYQFNTAAGDASDIQNSRKLAFTLPNVTTWTSLQLGPDGRIYATRPGEPYLAVIERPGRNVDSI
;
A
#
# COMPACT_ATOMS: atom_id res chain seq x y z
N MET A 1 -4.78 69.67 50.88
CA MET A 1 -5.43 68.38 50.53
C MET A 1 -4.98 67.95 49.15
N ARG A 2 -4.18 66.91 49.05
CA ARG A 2 -3.70 66.34 47.77
C ARG A 2 -4.61 65.18 47.40
N PRO A 3 -5.05 64.98 46.15
CA PRO A 3 -5.88 63.86 45.77
C PRO A 3 -5.04 62.58 45.55
N LEU A 4 -5.54 61.43 45.99
CA LEU A 4 -4.96 60.12 45.84
C LEU A 4 -5.11 59.61 44.42
N PRO A 5 -4.14 58.80 43.88
CA PRO A 5 -4.22 58.23 42.53
C PRO A 5 -5.23 57.08 42.48
N ARG A 6 -6.07 57.09 41.42
CA ARG A 6 -6.99 55.97 41.08
C ARG A 6 -6.20 54.86 40.37
N TYR A 7 -6.05 53.68 40.99
CA TYR A 7 -5.60 52.48 40.32
C TYR A 7 -6.68 51.92 39.42
N ARG A 8 -6.40 51.90 38.11
CA ARG A 8 -7.18 51.13 37.12
C ARG A 8 -6.72 49.69 37.19
N HIS A 9 -7.61 48.78 37.61
CA HIS A 9 -7.38 47.33 37.47
C HIS A 9 -7.46 46.94 36.02
N LEU A 10 -6.33 46.50 35.46
CA LEU A 10 -6.24 45.89 34.14
C LEU A 10 -6.61 44.40 34.29
N VAL A 11 -7.81 44.03 33.90
CA VAL A 11 -8.21 42.61 33.82
C VAL A 11 -7.59 42.03 32.58
N VAL A 12 -6.52 41.25 32.72
CA VAL A 12 -5.93 40.47 31.64
C VAL A 12 -6.73 39.18 31.51
N THR A 13 -7.63 39.12 30.54
CA THR A 13 -8.34 37.90 30.18
C THR A 13 -7.40 37.02 29.36
N THR A 14 -6.78 36.04 29.98
CA THR A 14 -5.99 35.01 29.30
C THR A 14 -6.94 34.07 28.57
N LEU A 15 -7.09 34.25 27.26
CA LEU A 15 -7.75 33.27 26.38
C LEU A 15 -6.89 32.01 26.34
N LEU A 16 -7.31 30.94 27.02
CA LEU A 16 -6.77 29.59 26.82
C LEU A 16 -7.26 29.11 25.44
N LEU A 17 -6.41 29.24 24.42
CA LEU A 17 -6.54 28.51 23.17
C LEU A 17 -6.23 27.04 23.46
N LEU A 18 -7.26 26.27 23.79
CA LEU A 18 -7.23 24.81 23.69
C LEU A 18 -7.03 24.49 22.22
N GLY A 19 -5.78 24.31 21.83
CA GLY A 19 -5.42 23.73 20.54
C GLY A 19 -6.07 22.35 20.46
N LEU A 20 -7.13 22.23 19.69
CA LEU A 20 -7.61 20.95 19.16
C LEU A 20 -6.45 20.38 18.36
N ALA A 21 -5.60 19.56 19.00
CA ALA A 21 -4.73 18.69 18.24
C ALA A 21 -5.63 17.91 17.29
N PRO A 22 -5.36 17.91 15.96
CA PRO A 22 -6.11 17.06 15.07
C PRO A 22 -5.97 15.64 15.63
N THR A 23 -7.07 15.04 16.05
CA THR A 23 -7.11 13.62 16.34
C THR A 23 -6.74 12.95 15.02
N VAL A 24 -5.51 12.42 14.95
CA VAL A 24 -5.12 11.55 13.83
C VAL A 24 -6.13 10.43 13.85
N SER A 25 -7.10 10.48 12.94
CA SER A 25 -8.03 9.38 12.73
C SER A 25 -7.14 8.16 12.48
N ALA A 26 -7.16 7.22 13.41
CA ALA A 26 -6.50 5.94 13.17
C ALA A 26 -7.11 5.42 11.87
N GLN A 27 -6.26 4.93 10.94
CA GLN A 27 -6.69 4.38 9.65
C GLN A 27 -7.44 3.06 9.91
N ARG A 28 -8.69 3.19 10.41
CA ARG A 28 -9.49 2.04 10.85
C ARG A 28 -9.85 1.12 9.71
N GLU A 29 -9.89 1.64 8.49
CA GLU A 29 -10.07 0.86 7.26
C GLU A 29 -8.98 -0.22 7.07
N ALA A 30 -7.83 -0.08 7.73
CA ALA A 30 -6.71 -1.01 7.71
C ALA A 30 -6.52 -1.79 9.04
N TRP A 31 -7.52 -1.82 9.93
CA TRP A 31 -7.36 -2.49 11.24
C TRP A 31 -7.29 -4.01 11.17
N ASN A 32 -7.84 -4.63 10.14
CA ASN A 32 -7.75 -6.08 9.97
C ASN A 32 -6.95 -6.42 8.72
N TRP A 33 -6.06 -7.38 8.83
CA TRP A 33 -5.30 -7.95 7.74
C TRP A 33 -5.52 -9.45 7.68
N TYR A 34 -5.82 -9.99 6.51
CA TYR A 34 -5.83 -11.42 6.23
C TYR A 34 -4.86 -11.70 5.10
N PHE A 35 -3.94 -12.65 5.30
CA PHE A 35 -2.83 -12.94 4.37
C PHE A 35 -2.31 -14.37 4.51
N GLY A 36 -1.45 -14.81 3.60
CA GLY A 36 -0.79 -16.10 3.63
C GLY A 36 -1.76 -17.27 3.73
N HIS A 37 -1.47 -18.26 4.57
CA HIS A 37 -2.32 -19.44 4.78
C HIS A 37 -3.18 -19.27 6.04
N ARG A 38 -4.35 -18.66 5.89
CA ARG A 38 -5.34 -18.41 6.96
C ARG A 38 -4.83 -17.56 8.11
N ALA A 39 -3.74 -16.82 7.89
CA ALA A 39 -3.18 -15.92 8.87
C ALA A 39 -3.89 -14.57 8.84
N GLY A 40 -3.91 -13.90 9.97
CA GLY A 40 -4.39 -12.52 10.05
C GLY A 40 -3.85 -11.80 11.28
N VAL A 41 -4.02 -10.49 11.25
CA VAL A 41 -3.67 -9.57 12.33
C VAL A 41 -4.78 -8.54 12.48
N THR A 42 -5.16 -8.22 13.71
CA THR A 42 -6.03 -7.07 14.01
C THR A 42 -5.30 -6.04 14.87
N PHE A 43 -5.65 -4.77 14.66
CA PHE A 43 -5.14 -3.61 15.41
C PHE A 43 -6.24 -2.94 16.24
N SER A 44 -7.39 -3.60 16.42
CA SER A 44 -8.55 -3.03 17.12
C SER A 44 -8.29 -2.62 18.57
N SER A 45 -7.30 -3.24 19.22
CA SER A 45 -6.85 -2.89 20.59
C SER A 45 -5.76 -1.81 20.63
N GLY A 46 -5.34 -1.28 19.48
CA GLY A 46 -4.20 -0.35 19.34
C GLY A 46 -2.84 -1.03 19.19
N THR A 47 -2.78 -2.36 19.31
CA THR A 47 -1.58 -3.18 19.08
C THR A 47 -1.93 -4.39 18.22
N ALA A 48 -0.93 -4.90 17.46
CA ALA A 48 -1.12 -6.06 16.62
C ALA A 48 -1.47 -7.31 17.44
N GLN A 49 -2.56 -7.98 17.08
CA GLN A 49 -3.00 -9.25 17.66
C GLN A 49 -3.26 -10.25 16.55
N SER A 50 -2.84 -11.49 16.72
CA SER A 50 -3.02 -12.54 15.71
C SER A 50 -4.48 -12.96 15.55
N LEU A 51 -4.90 -13.23 14.31
CA LEU A 51 -6.15 -13.85 13.93
C LEU A 51 -5.86 -15.17 13.21
N SER A 52 -6.74 -16.17 13.39
CA SER A 52 -6.60 -17.48 12.76
C SER A 52 -7.92 -18.01 12.16
N ASP A 53 -8.91 -17.14 12.03
CA ASP A 53 -10.26 -17.44 11.56
C ASP A 53 -10.45 -17.24 10.05
N GLY A 54 -9.47 -16.65 9.36
CA GLY A 54 -9.53 -16.39 7.92
C GLY A 54 -9.61 -17.65 7.05
N ARG A 55 -10.18 -17.49 5.85
CA ARG A 55 -10.29 -18.55 4.83
C ARG A 55 -9.28 -18.42 3.69
N LEU A 56 -8.71 -17.22 3.53
CA LEU A 56 -7.76 -16.91 2.49
C LEU A 56 -6.53 -17.82 2.57
N SER A 57 -6.08 -18.29 1.41
CA SER A 57 -4.84 -19.05 1.28
C SER A 57 -4.14 -18.62 -0.01
N THR A 58 -3.14 -17.75 0.12
CA THR A 58 -2.39 -17.19 -0.99
C THR A 58 -0.89 -17.23 -0.72
N ASN A 59 -0.11 -17.26 -1.77
CA ASN A 59 1.35 -17.24 -1.67
C ASN A 59 1.90 -15.81 -1.58
N GLU A 60 1.21 -14.82 -2.18
CA GLU A 60 1.70 -13.45 -2.31
C GLU A 60 0.60 -12.44 -1.99
N GLY A 61 0.07 -11.75 -3.00
CA GLY A 61 -0.83 -10.62 -2.81
C GLY A 61 -2.20 -10.96 -2.24
N CYS A 62 -2.75 -10.03 -1.47
CA CYS A 62 -4.12 -10.06 -0.92
C CYS A 62 -4.54 -8.65 -0.53
N ALA A 63 -5.82 -8.47 -0.26
CA ALA A 63 -6.35 -7.21 0.24
C ALA A 63 -7.45 -7.44 1.28
N THR A 64 -7.49 -6.58 2.29
CA THR A 64 -8.53 -6.58 3.34
C THR A 64 -9.10 -5.19 3.50
N GLN A 65 -10.40 -5.08 3.69
CA GLN A 65 -11.10 -3.83 3.95
C GLN A 65 -11.85 -3.91 5.27
N SER A 66 -11.60 -2.93 6.13
CA SER A 66 -12.40 -2.70 7.34
C SER A 66 -13.24 -1.44 7.19
N ASP A 67 -14.26 -1.32 8.01
CA ASP A 67 -15.11 -0.13 8.10
C ASP A 67 -14.28 1.06 8.61
N PRO A 68 -14.25 2.20 7.91
CA PRO A 68 -13.43 3.34 8.29
C PRO A 68 -13.89 4.04 9.58
N VAL A 69 -15.13 3.78 10.04
CA VAL A 69 -15.71 4.37 11.25
C VAL A 69 -15.55 3.44 12.45
N THR A 70 -15.89 2.16 12.30
CA THR A 70 -15.87 1.19 13.41
C THR A 70 -14.57 0.40 13.48
N GLY A 71 -13.91 0.17 12.34
CA GLY A 71 -12.75 -0.72 12.23
C GLY A 71 -13.11 -2.20 12.07
N ASP A 72 -14.41 -2.53 12.04
CA ASP A 72 -14.87 -3.90 11.85
C ASP A 72 -14.50 -4.41 10.46
N LEU A 73 -14.20 -5.69 10.37
CA LEU A 73 -13.96 -6.34 9.07
C LEU A 73 -15.20 -6.20 8.18
N LEU A 74 -15.01 -5.77 6.94
CA LEU A 74 -16.06 -5.80 5.91
C LEU A 74 -15.89 -7.02 5.00
N PHE A 75 -14.76 -7.14 4.35
CA PHE A 75 -14.44 -8.25 3.46
C PHE A 75 -12.93 -8.29 3.15
N TYR A 76 -12.48 -9.40 2.57
CA TYR A 76 -11.10 -9.58 2.12
C TYR A 76 -11.05 -10.49 0.88
N THR A 77 -9.92 -10.47 0.18
CA THR A 77 -9.75 -11.21 -1.08
C THR A 77 -8.27 -11.57 -1.34
N ASP A 78 -8.06 -12.70 -2.02
CA ASP A 78 -6.79 -13.10 -2.63
C ASP A 78 -6.69 -12.69 -4.11
N GLY A 79 -7.70 -11.97 -4.60
CA GLY A 79 -7.82 -11.59 -6.00
C GLY A 79 -8.61 -12.56 -6.86
N VAL A 80 -8.93 -13.76 -6.36
CA VAL A 80 -9.73 -14.80 -7.03
C VAL A 80 -11.06 -14.99 -6.35
N THR A 81 -11.05 -14.99 -5.03
CA THR A 81 -12.25 -15.16 -4.18
C THR A 81 -12.38 -13.97 -3.24
N VAL A 82 -13.62 -13.56 -2.96
CA VAL A 82 -13.96 -12.52 -1.98
C VAL A 82 -14.73 -13.18 -0.83
N TRP A 83 -14.26 -12.98 0.41
CA TRP A 83 -14.92 -13.44 1.63
C TRP A 83 -15.48 -12.27 2.42
N ASN A 84 -16.68 -12.40 2.95
CA ASN A 84 -17.33 -11.42 3.81
C ASN A 84 -16.78 -11.48 5.26
N ARG A 85 -17.31 -10.63 6.14
CA ARG A 85 -16.89 -10.56 7.56
C ARG A 85 -17.21 -11.81 8.39
N MET A 86 -18.05 -12.72 7.89
CA MET A 86 -18.32 -14.03 8.51
C MET A 86 -17.41 -15.12 7.97
N HIS A 87 -16.46 -14.74 7.11
CA HIS A 87 -15.55 -15.64 6.40
C HIS A 87 -16.25 -16.59 5.41
N ASP A 88 -17.49 -16.29 5.05
CA ASP A 88 -18.18 -16.98 3.97
C ASP A 88 -17.84 -16.34 2.63
N VAL A 89 -17.88 -17.13 1.57
CA VAL A 89 -17.72 -16.61 0.21
C VAL A 89 -18.85 -15.62 -0.07
N MET A 90 -18.48 -14.41 -0.46
CA MET A 90 -19.45 -13.36 -0.79
C MET A 90 -20.21 -13.77 -2.06
N PRO A 91 -21.54 -13.59 -2.13
CA PRO A 91 -22.29 -13.82 -3.36
C PRO A 91 -21.65 -13.10 -4.55
N GLY A 92 -21.42 -13.84 -5.65
CA GLY A 92 -20.67 -13.39 -6.80
C GLY A 92 -19.17 -13.18 -6.56
N GLY A 93 -18.63 -13.54 -5.42
CA GLY A 93 -17.24 -13.35 -5.04
C GLY A 93 -16.27 -14.46 -5.47
N GLU A 94 -16.68 -15.38 -6.36
CA GLU A 94 -15.80 -16.42 -6.92
C GLU A 94 -15.40 -16.10 -8.36
N GLY A 95 -14.21 -16.54 -8.75
CA GLY A 95 -13.75 -16.45 -10.14
C GLY A 95 -13.36 -15.04 -10.59
N LEU A 96 -12.88 -14.20 -9.67
CA LEU A 96 -12.22 -12.97 -10.06
C LEU A 96 -10.91 -13.29 -10.78
N TYR A 97 -10.50 -12.42 -11.73
CA TYR A 97 -9.34 -12.64 -12.58
C TYR A 97 -8.02 -12.18 -11.93
N GLY A 98 -7.78 -12.57 -10.68
CA GLY A 98 -6.50 -12.46 -10.02
C GLY A 98 -5.71 -13.78 -10.07
N ASP A 99 -4.60 -13.82 -9.35
CA ASP A 99 -3.76 -15.02 -9.22
C ASP A 99 -3.04 -15.01 -7.86
N ALA A 100 -3.01 -16.13 -7.19
CA ALA A 100 -2.40 -16.29 -5.86
C ALA A 100 -0.87 -16.08 -5.85
N SER A 101 -0.23 -16.02 -7.01
CA SER A 101 1.21 -15.78 -7.20
C SER A 101 1.50 -14.37 -7.73
N THR A 102 0.50 -13.50 -7.79
CA THR A 102 0.70 -12.09 -8.13
C THR A 102 1.13 -11.32 -6.90
N SER A 103 2.23 -10.58 -6.98
CA SER A 103 2.82 -9.82 -5.86
C SER A 103 1.84 -8.85 -5.20
N GLN A 104 0.96 -8.25 -5.99
CA GLN A 104 -0.14 -7.39 -5.55
C GLN A 104 -1.44 -7.82 -6.23
N SER A 105 -1.97 -9.00 -5.86
CA SER A 105 -3.09 -9.67 -6.55
C SER A 105 -4.41 -8.92 -6.49
N ALA A 106 -4.58 -8.04 -5.51
CA ALA A 106 -5.78 -7.23 -5.35
C ALA A 106 -5.48 -5.90 -4.68
N LEU A 107 -6.27 -4.89 -5.05
CA LEU A 107 -6.34 -3.60 -4.38
C LEU A 107 -7.81 -3.21 -4.22
N ILE A 108 -8.22 -2.94 -2.98
CA ILE A 108 -9.57 -2.48 -2.67
C ILE A 108 -9.55 -0.96 -2.54
N VAL A 109 -10.44 -0.27 -3.26
CA VAL A 109 -10.57 1.19 -3.23
C VAL A 109 -12.04 1.58 -3.02
N PRO A 110 -12.36 2.33 -1.95
CA PRO A 110 -13.73 2.81 -1.73
C PRO A 110 -14.14 3.85 -2.78
N VAL A 111 -15.42 3.90 -3.11
CA VAL A 111 -15.95 4.97 -3.96
C VAL A 111 -16.06 6.25 -3.14
N PRO A 112 -15.47 7.37 -3.57
CA PRO A 112 -15.55 8.64 -2.85
C PRO A 112 -16.99 9.07 -2.57
N GLY A 113 -17.27 9.40 -1.31
CA GLY A 113 -18.63 9.81 -0.89
C GLY A 113 -19.67 8.68 -0.84
N ASN A 114 -19.27 7.43 -1.00
CA ASN A 114 -20.13 6.27 -0.88
C ASN A 114 -19.45 5.15 -0.08
N SER A 115 -19.73 5.08 1.21
CA SER A 115 -19.12 4.13 2.14
C SER A 115 -19.52 2.66 1.94
N SER A 116 -20.42 2.38 0.99
CA SER A 116 -20.94 1.04 0.74
C SER A 116 -20.45 0.42 -0.57
N LEU A 117 -19.82 1.19 -1.44
CA LEU A 117 -19.31 0.70 -2.73
C LEU A 117 -17.79 0.67 -2.75
N TYR A 118 -17.25 -0.45 -3.21
CA TYR A 118 -15.82 -0.68 -3.31
C TYR A 118 -15.46 -1.25 -4.67
N TYR A 119 -14.35 -0.79 -5.23
CA TYR A 119 -13.72 -1.40 -6.39
C TYR A 119 -12.62 -2.34 -5.92
N ILE A 120 -12.55 -3.53 -6.52
CA ILE A 120 -11.43 -4.46 -6.39
C ILE A 120 -10.71 -4.44 -7.74
N PHE A 121 -9.45 -4.02 -7.77
CA PHE A 121 -8.60 -4.05 -8.95
C PHE A 121 -7.71 -5.28 -8.87
N ASN A 122 -7.64 -6.05 -9.97
CA ASN A 122 -6.89 -7.30 -10.06
C ASN A 122 -5.96 -7.27 -11.26
N PRO A 123 -4.63 -7.23 -11.05
CA PRO A 123 -3.70 -7.60 -12.10
C PRO A 123 -3.84 -9.08 -12.43
N ALA A 124 -4.00 -9.40 -13.70
CA ALA A 124 -4.05 -10.77 -14.21
C ALA A 124 -2.75 -11.07 -14.97
N PRO A 125 -1.79 -11.75 -14.36
CA PRO A 125 -0.54 -12.13 -15.02
C PRO A 125 -0.78 -13.28 -16.03
N ILE A 126 0.25 -13.59 -16.80
CA ILE A 126 0.22 -14.62 -17.87
C ILE A 126 -0.35 -15.97 -17.43
N THR A 127 -0.23 -16.30 -16.16
CA THR A 127 -0.52 -17.63 -15.62
C THR A 127 -1.91 -17.80 -15.07
N SER A 128 -2.78 -16.78 -15.14
CA SER A 128 -4.13 -16.90 -14.64
C SER A 128 -4.90 -18.01 -15.37
N SER A 129 -5.09 -19.13 -14.69
CA SER A 129 -5.87 -20.26 -15.19
C SER A 129 -7.34 -19.92 -15.42
N ALA A 130 -7.84 -18.84 -14.80
CA ALA A 130 -9.23 -18.42 -14.86
C ALA A 130 -9.66 -17.91 -16.25
N ILE A 131 -8.73 -17.36 -17.05
CA ILE A 131 -9.05 -16.77 -18.37
C ILE A 131 -8.56 -17.59 -19.57
N GLY A 132 -7.85 -18.68 -19.35
CA GLY A 132 -7.39 -19.58 -20.43
C GLY A 132 -6.42 -18.95 -21.44
N ASN A 133 -6.18 -17.64 -21.39
CA ASN A 133 -5.31 -16.88 -22.27
C ASN A 133 -4.26 -16.09 -21.48
N ARG A 134 -3.10 -15.92 -22.07
CA ARG A 134 -2.03 -15.09 -21.49
C ARG A 134 -2.41 -13.62 -21.65
N CYS A 135 -2.82 -12.99 -20.57
CA CYS A 135 -3.09 -11.55 -20.50
C CYS A 135 -2.29 -10.90 -19.37
N PHE A 136 -1.61 -9.82 -19.72
CA PHE A 136 -1.06 -8.88 -18.72
C PHE A 136 -2.07 -7.75 -18.56
N CYS A 137 -3.18 -8.06 -17.93
CA CYS A 137 -4.35 -7.21 -17.93
C CYS A 137 -4.67 -6.70 -16.51
N LEU A 138 -5.22 -5.52 -16.42
CA LEU A 138 -5.88 -5.03 -15.22
C LEU A 138 -7.39 -5.18 -15.37
N TYR A 139 -7.98 -5.93 -14.47
CA TYR A 139 -9.43 -6.03 -14.33
C TYR A 139 -9.91 -5.31 -13.08
N TYR A 140 -11.19 -4.98 -13.05
CA TYR A 140 -11.84 -4.56 -11.83
C TYR A 140 -13.19 -5.22 -11.64
N SER A 141 -13.57 -5.36 -10.37
CA SER A 141 -14.89 -5.82 -9.93
C SER A 141 -15.46 -4.82 -8.94
N VAL A 142 -16.77 -4.83 -8.70
CA VAL A 142 -17.43 -3.88 -7.77
C VAL A 142 -18.20 -4.65 -6.72
N VAL A 143 -17.98 -4.30 -5.46
CA VAL A 143 -18.69 -4.82 -4.28
C VAL A 143 -19.68 -3.77 -3.78
N ASP A 144 -20.92 -4.18 -3.52
CA ASP A 144 -21.94 -3.36 -2.85
C ASP A 144 -22.27 -3.96 -1.46
N MET A 145 -21.81 -3.29 -0.42
CA MET A 145 -21.99 -3.72 0.98
C MET A 145 -23.43 -3.57 1.50
N ARG A 146 -24.34 -2.90 0.77
CA ARG A 146 -25.78 -2.81 1.14
C ARG A 146 -26.54 -4.08 0.83
N LYS A 147 -25.95 -4.96 0.03
CA LYS A 147 -26.56 -6.24 -0.36
C LYS A 147 -26.43 -7.29 0.74
N GLN A 148 -27.26 -8.33 0.66
CA GLN A 148 -27.20 -9.51 1.52
C GLN A 148 -27.23 -9.16 3.04
N GLY A 149 -28.05 -8.21 3.47
CA GLY A 149 -28.11 -7.79 4.88
C GLY A 149 -26.80 -7.17 5.40
N SER A 150 -26.09 -6.44 4.54
CA SER A 150 -24.79 -5.81 4.80
C SER A 150 -23.61 -6.79 4.93
N PHE A 151 -23.74 -8.01 4.36
CA PHE A 151 -22.61 -8.92 4.15
C PHE A 151 -21.90 -8.68 2.80
N GLY A 152 -22.54 -7.92 1.90
CA GLY A 152 -22.01 -7.55 0.60
C GLY A 152 -22.30 -8.55 -0.52
N GLU A 153 -22.15 -8.07 -1.73
CA GLU A 153 -22.27 -8.85 -2.97
C GLU A 153 -21.35 -8.23 -4.03
N VAL A 154 -20.67 -9.06 -4.80
CA VAL A 154 -19.99 -8.60 -6.00
C VAL A 154 -21.04 -8.39 -7.07
N VAL A 155 -21.31 -7.14 -7.41
CA VAL A 155 -22.41 -6.76 -8.34
C VAL A 155 -21.93 -6.50 -9.77
N ARG A 156 -20.61 -6.45 -9.98
CA ARG A 156 -19.98 -6.36 -11.30
C ARG A 156 -18.66 -7.11 -11.27
N TRP A 157 -18.41 -7.95 -12.27
CA TRP A 157 -17.25 -8.84 -12.33
C TRP A 157 -16.32 -8.52 -13.48
N ASN A 158 -15.04 -8.64 -13.24
CA ASN A 158 -13.99 -8.84 -14.24
C ASN A 158 -14.08 -7.90 -15.45
N GLN A 159 -14.30 -6.60 -15.18
CA GLN A 159 -14.31 -5.60 -16.24
C GLN A 159 -12.88 -5.29 -16.63
N LEU A 160 -12.54 -5.46 -17.90
CA LEU A 160 -11.22 -5.10 -18.42
C LEU A 160 -11.02 -3.58 -18.35
N LEU A 161 -9.95 -3.13 -17.69
CA LEU A 161 -9.60 -1.71 -17.63
C LEU A 161 -8.48 -1.38 -18.61
N THR A 162 -7.40 -2.15 -18.59
CA THR A 162 -6.25 -1.96 -19.50
C THR A 162 -5.46 -3.25 -19.66
N THR A 163 -4.58 -3.29 -20.65
CA THR A 163 -3.66 -4.39 -20.94
C THR A 163 -2.22 -3.94 -20.77
N ASP A 164 -1.26 -4.87 -20.94
CA ASP A 164 0.19 -4.60 -20.90
C ASP A 164 0.67 -4.01 -19.56
N ILE A 165 0.24 -4.58 -18.44
CA ILE A 165 0.65 -4.15 -17.10
C ILE A 165 1.54 -5.19 -16.41
N THR A 166 2.34 -4.73 -15.43
CA THR A 166 3.04 -5.58 -14.47
C THR A 166 2.10 -5.92 -13.30
N GLU A 167 2.62 -6.63 -12.29
CA GLU A 167 1.86 -6.94 -11.06
C GLU A 167 1.75 -5.75 -10.09
N HIS A 168 2.43 -4.64 -10.39
CA HIS A 168 2.52 -3.47 -9.53
C HIS A 168 1.23 -2.64 -9.58
N LEU A 169 0.65 -2.43 -8.42
CA LEU A 169 -0.64 -1.75 -8.26
C LEU A 169 -0.69 -0.98 -6.94
N THR A 170 -1.05 0.29 -6.98
CA THR A 170 -1.23 1.10 -5.77
C THR A 170 -2.34 2.13 -5.96
N ALA A 171 -2.83 2.70 -4.86
CA ALA A 171 -3.74 3.83 -4.90
C ALA A 171 -3.42 4.87 -3.84
N THR A 172 -3.84 6.10 -4.11
CA THR A 172 -3.83 7.19 -3.13
C THR A 172 -5.00 8.13 -3.37
N ILE A 173 -5.43 8.80 -2.30
CA ILE A 173 -6.42 9.86 -2.39
C ILE A 173 -5.80 11.09 -3.08
N ASP A 174 -6.58 11.84 -3.84
CA ASP A 174 -6.14 13.09 -4.44
C ASP A 174 -6.02 14.20 -3.38
N CYS A 175 -5.42 15.33 -3.75
CA CYS A 175 -5.18 16.44 -2.82
C CYS A 175 -6.46 17.12 -2.31
N ARG A 176 -7.61 16.90 -2.95
CA ARG A 176 -8.92 17.44 -2.55
C ARG A 176 -9.69 16.49 -1.65
N GLY A 177 -9.29 15.23 -1.60
CA GLY A 177 -9.97 14.20 -0.83
C GLY A 177 -11.28 13.70 -1.47
N ASP A 178 -11.51 14.00 -2.74
CA ASP A 178 -12.76 13.70 -3.47
C ASP A 178 -12.62 12.62 -4.54
N SER A 179 -11.44 12.11 -4.76
CA SER A 179 -11.15 11.03 -5.71
C SER A 179 -9.90 10.23 -5.33
N TYR A 180 -9.77 9.04 -5.92
CA TYR A 180 -8.57 8.22 -5.80
C TYR A 180 -7.85 8.12 -7.15
N TRP A 181 -6.53 8.13 -7.09
CA TRP A 181 -5.67 7.70 -8.18
C TRP A 181 -5.30 6.23 -8.01
N ILE A 182 -5.58 5.42 -9.02
CA ILE A 182 -5.15 4.03 -9.11
C ILE A 182 -4.00 4.00 -10.10
N VAL A 183 -2.84 3.56 -9.66
CA VAL A 183 -1.61 3.62 -10.46
C VAL A 183 -1.12 2.20 -10.74
N VAL A 184 -0.87 1.91 -12.02
CA VAL A 184 -0.23 0.68 -12.49
C VAL A 184 0.94 1.02 -13.40
N ARG A 185 1.83 0.05 -13.63
CA ARG A 185 2.97 0.19 -14.54
C ARG A 185 2.78 -0.65 -15.79
N SER A 186 2.97 -0.04 -16.96
CA SER A 186 3.06 -0.76 -18.24
C SER A 186 4.31 -1.64 -18.28
N ARG A 187 4.17 -2.84 -18.80
CA ARG A 187 5.24 -3.81 -18.96
C ARG A 187 6.16 -3.46 -20.13
N THR A 188 5.56 -3.19 -21.29
CA THR A 188 6.30 -2.94 -22.54
C THR A 188 6.87 -1.53 -22.59
N PHE A 189 6.03 -0.52 -22.29
CA PHE A 189 6.42 0.89 -22.45
C PHE A 189 7.07 1.49 -21.23
N ARG A 190 7.08 0.76 -20.09
CA ARG A 190 7.64 1.24 -18.80
C ARG A 190 7.03 2.55 -18.30
N GLN A 191 5.83 2.84 -18.76
CA GLN A 191 5.02 3.98 -18.39
C GLN A 191 4.23 3.69 -17.12
N PHE A 192 3.83 4.74 -16.42
CA PHE A 192 2.80 4.64 -15.39
C PHE A 192 1.47 5.10 -15.97
N LEU A 193 0.42 4.33 -15.65
CA LEU A 193 -0.95 4.66 -16.01
C LEU A 193 -1.72 4.94 -14.72
N SER A 194 -2.21 6.17 -14.57
CA SER A 194 -2.97 6.60 -13.40
C SER A 194 -4.43 6.80 -13.78
N PHE A 195 -5.30 5.93 -13.27
CA PHE A 195 -6.76 6.01 -13.46
C PHE A 195 -7.39 6.75 -12.30
N ARG A 196 -8.47 7.48 -12.55
CA ARG A 196 -9.15 8.26 -11.51
C ARG A 196 -10.49 7.63 -11.15
N LEU A 197 -10.71 7.33 -9.87
CA LEU A 197 -11.99 6.91 -9.31
C LEU A 197 -12.61 8.10 -8.57
N THR A 198 -13.79 8.52 -9.01
CA THR A 198 -14.56 9.62 -8.43
C THR A 198 -15.88 9.10 -7.85
N ARG A 199 -16.69 9.98 -7.26
CA ARG A 199 -18.05 9.67 -6.84
C ARG A 199 -18.95 9.17 -7.99
N ASP A 200 -18.65 9.59 -9.22
CA ASP A 200 -19.43 9.24 -10.42
C ASP A 200 -18.93 7.94 -11.08
N GLY A 201 -17.84 7.35 -10.55
CA GLY A 201 -17.26 6.11 -11.00
C GLY A 201 -15.84 6.23 -11.52
N LEU A 202 -15.36 5.14 -12.12
CA LEU A 202 -14.00 5.00 -12.64
C LEU A 202 -13.88 5.63 -14.03
N GLN A 203 -12.91 6.53 -14.18
CA GLN A 203 -12.49 7.06 -15.48
C GLN A 203 -11.52 6.07 -16.13
N THR A 204 -11.89 5.56 -17.31
CA THR A 204 -11.13 4.50 -18.01
C THR A 204 -9.99 5.02 -18.87
N THR A 205 -9.91 6.32 -19.11
CA THR A 205 -8.77 6.95 -19.80
C THR A 205 -7.72 7.36 -18.76
N PRO A 206 -6.51 6.76 -18.80
CA PRO A 206 -5.48 7.07 -17.80
C PRO A 206 -4.71 8.35 -18.13
N VAL A 207 -4.14 8.93 -17.09
CA VAL A 207 -3.01 9.85 -17.22
C VAL A 207 -1.75 9.00 -17.42
N ILE A 208 -1.03 9.19 -18.52
CA ILE A 208 0.18 8.44 -18.85
C ILE A 208 1.40 9.27 -18.45
N SER A 209 2.37 8.63 -17.78
CA SER A 209 3.64 9.23 -17.39
C SER A 209 4.81 8.41 -17.91
N ASP A 210 5.67 9.03 -18.72
CA ASP A 210 6.92 8.47 -19.20
C ASP A 210 8.02 8.75 -18.14
N ALA A 211 7.96 8.02 -17.04
CA ALA A 211 8.91 8.15 -15.96
C ALA A 211 9.60 6.80 -15.70
N GLY A 212 10.87 6.83 -15.46
CA GLY A 212 11.66 5.64 -15.18
C GLY A 212 12.83 5.48 -16.13
N ASN A 213 13.86 4.83 -15.63
CA ASN A 213 15.06 4.55 -16.40
C ASN A 213 14.76 3.43 -17.42
N PRO A 214 14.83 3.70 -18.75
CA PRO A 214 14.54 2.71 -19.76
C PRO A 214 15.56 1.56 -19.79
N ASN A 215 16.72 1.74 -19.19
CA ASN A 215 17.80 0.75 -19.21
C ASN A 215 17.72 -0.25 -18.05
N LEU A 216 16.84 -0.03 -17.07
CA LEU A 216 16.66 -0.99 -15.98
C LEU A 216 15.79 -2.17 -16.40
N PRO A 217 16.18 -3.40 -16.06
CA PRO A 217 15.36 -4.56 -16.33
C PRO A 217 14.03 -4.45 -15.58
N VAL A 218 12.94 -4.83 -16.23
CA VAL A 218 11.61 -4.89 -15.62
C VAL A 218 11.26 -6.36 -15.43
N ARG A 219 11.03 -6.75 -14.18
CA ARG A 219 10.29 -7.97 -13.86
C ARG A 219 8.91 -7.59 -13.38
N ASP A 220 7.95 -8.47 -13.61
CA ASP A 220 6.56 -8.21 -13.26
C ASP A 220 6.36 -8.22 -11.74
N ALA A 221 7.15 -9.02 -11.00
CA ALA A 221 7.05 -9.18 -9.55
C ALA A 221 7.77 -8.08 -8.75
N GLY A 222 7.16 -7.67 -7.66
CA GLY A 222 7.61 -6.66 -6.71
C GLY A 222 6.44 -5.88 -6.12
N GLN A 223 6.73 -4.87 -5.31
CA GLN A 223 5.72 -4.01 -4.71
C GLN A 223 5.81 -2.57 -5.24
N MET A 224 4.67 -1.91 -5.33
CA MET A 224 4.55 -0.50 -5.61
C MET A 224 3.70 0.17 -4.53
N HIS A 225 4.23 1.22 -3.90
CA HIS A 225 3.53 1.94 -2.86
C HIS A 225 3.66 3.46 -3.04
N ILE A 226 2.61 4.18 -2.71
CA ILE A 226 2.65 5.63 -2.56
C ILE A 226 2.86 5.95 -1.07
N SER A 227 3.70 6.96 -0.80
CA SER A 227 3.97 7.42 0.57
C SER A 227 2.71 7.94 1.26
N PRO A 228 2.60 7.86 2.60
CA PRO A 228 1.42 8.36 3.34
C PRO A 228 1.07 9.82 3.07
N ASN A 229 2.06 10.68 2.74
CA ASN A 229 1.82 12.07 2.34
C ASN A 229 1.48 12.23 0.85
N SER A 230 1.36 11.14 0.10
CA SER A 230 1.03 11.06 -1.33
C SER A 230 2.00 11.80 -2.27
N ARG A 231 3.24 12.08 -1.83
CA ARG A 231 4.23 12.82 -2.63
C ARG A 231 5.22 11.94 -3.37
N HIS A 232 5.45 10.72 -2.89
CA HIS A 232 6.42 9.80 -3.46
C HIS A 232 5.76 8.49 -3.84
N LEU A 233 6.25 7.88 -4.89
CA LEU A 233 5.93 6.52 -5.31
C LEU A 233 7.21 5.72 -5.34
N VAL A 234 7.22 4.54 -4.74
CA VAL A 234 8.31 3.57 -4.85
C VAL A 234 7.85 2.37 -5.65
N ILE A 235 8.72 1.84 -6.46
CA ILE A 235 8.57 0.53 -7.11
C ILE A 235 9.81 -0.31 -6.88
N THR A 236 9.61 -1.57 -6.52
CA THR A 236 10.66 -2.58 -6.44
C THR A 236 10.49 -3.59 -7.56
N SER A 237 11.55 -4.29 -7.93
CA SER A 237 11.50 -5.33 -8.95
C SER A 237 12.38 -6.52 -8.58
N ALA A 238 11.85 -7.70 -8.71
CA ALA A 238 12.59 -8.95 -8.54
C ALA A 238 13.77 -9.11 -9.52
N ALA A 239 13.94 -8.18 -10.46
CA ALA A 239 15.12 -8.06 -11.31
C ALA A 239 16.32 -7.39 -10.61
N GLY A 240 16.20 -6.99 -9.34
CA GLY A 240 17.30 -6.40 -8.58
C GLY A 240 17.39 -4.87 -8.71
N ASN A 241 16.29 -4.18 -8.90
CA ASN A 241 16.25 -2.72 -8.91
C ASN A 241 15.07 -2.16 -8.13
N SER A 242 15.21 -0.92 -7.67
CA SER A 242 14.15 -0.15 -7.01
C SER A 242 14.28 1.30 -7.37
N GLN A 243 13.15 1.93 -7.65
CA GLN A 243 13.10 3.33 -8.04
C GLN A 243 12.12 4.10 -7.15
N LEU A 244 12.50 5.31 -6.80
CA LEU A 244 11.66 6.30 -6.13
C LEU A 244 11.28 7.38 -7.14
N TYR A 245 10.05 7.86 -7.07
CA TYR A 245 9.47 8.86 -7.94
C TYR A 245 8.74 9.93 -7.13
N ASP A 246 8.57 11.10 -7.72
CA ASP A 246 7.56 12.05 -7.27
C ASP A 246 6.19 11.69 -7.82
N PHE A 247 5.17 11.83 -7.01
CA PHE A 247 3.77 11.67 -7.41
C PHE A 247 3.02 12.99 -7.24
N ASN A 248 2.36 13.43 -8.32
CA ASN A 248 1.56 14.65 -8.30
C ASN A 248 0.08 14.31 -8.15
N THR A 249 -0.48 14.51 -6.96
CA THR A 249 -1.87 14.17 -6.63
C THR A 249 -2.92 15.05 -7.34
N ILE A 250 -2.52 16.22 -7.88
CA ILE A 250 -3.42 17.08 -8.66
C ILE A 250 -3.62 16.49 -10.07
N THR A 251 -2.53 16.04 -10.68
CA THR A 251 -2.53 15.64 -12.09
C THR A 251 -2.47 14.13 -12.31
N GLY A 252 -2.16 13.34 -11.28
CA GLY A 252 -1.92 11.89 -11.38
C GLY A 252 -0.60 11.54 -12.07
N LYS A 253 0.30 12.50 -12.29
CA LYS A 253 1.59 12.26 -12.95
C LYS A 253 2.62 11.68 -12.00
N VAL A 254 3.39 10.72 -12.51
CA VAL A 254 4.62 10.18 -11.91
C VAL A 254 5.81 10.84 -12.60
N LEU A 255 6.77 11.34 -11.83
CA LEU A 255 7.86 12.18 -12.32
C LEU A 255 9.19 11.86 -11.58
N ASN A 256 10.31 12.36 -12.08
CA ASN A 256 11.59 12.46 -11.37
C ASN A 256 12.09 11.13 -10.80
N ALA A 257 12.40 10.16 -11.66
CA ALA A 257 12.92 8.87 -11.24
C ALA A 257 14.28 8.96 -10.54
N ILE A 258 14.41 8.30 -9.39
CA ILE A 258 15.66 8.13 -8.64
C ILE A 258 15.94 6.64 -8.53
N ASP A 259 17.05 6.15 -9.10
CA ASP A 259 17.50 4.77 -8.94
C ASP A 259 18.09 4.60 -7.54
N LEU A 260 17.43 3.86 -6.65
CA LEU A 260 17.85 3.74 -5.26
C LEU A 260 19.10 2.86 -5.07
N PHE A 261 19.39 2.00 -6.02
CA PHE A 261 20.57 1.14 -6.04
C PHE A 261 21.32 1.31 -7.37
N PRO A 262 22.03 2.46 -7.56
CA PRO A 262 22.67 2.80 -8.83
C PRO A 262 23.81 1.85 -9.21
N THR A 263 24.47 1.23 -8.25
CA THR A 263 25.39 0.11 -8.48
C THR A 263 24.62 -1.18 -8.21
N SER A 264 24.55 -2.05 -9.22
CA SER A 264 23.82 -3.33 -9.12
C SER A 264 24.16 -4.04 -7.81
N THR A 265 23.17 -4.18 -6.93
CA THR A 265 23.21 -5.13 -5.84
C THR A 265 22.76 -6.46 -6.40
N ALA A 266 23.54 -7.51 -6.22
CA ALA A 266 23.07 -8.86 -6.50
C ALA A 266 21.85 -9.12 -5.61
N GLY A 267 20.76 -9.60 -6.19
CA GLY A 267 19.57 -9.95 -5.44
C GLY A 267 18.26 -9.47 -6.07
N SER A 268 17.16 -9.92 -5.52
CA SER A 268 15.80 -9.50 -5.87
C SER A 268 15.31 -8.45 -4.89
N HIS A 269 14.81 -7.32 -5.38
CA HIS A 269 14.17 -6.32 -4.56
C HIS A 269 12.65 -6.59 -4.58
N TYR A 270 12.04 -6.76 -3.41
CA TYR A 270 10.64 -7.18 -3.40
C TYR A 270 9.76 -6.27 -2.56
N GLY A 271 9.86 -6.28 -1.24
CA GLY A 271 9.05 -5.47 -0.35
C GLY A 271 9.50 -4.01 -0.28
N ALA A 272 8.54 -3.11 -0.18
CA ALA A 272 8.78 -1.69 0.09
C ALA A 272 7.74 -1.13 1.07
N ALA A 273 8.16 -0.26 1.99
CA ALA A 273 7.24 0.48 2.86
C ALA A 273 7.83 1.82 3.27
N PHE A 274 6.98 2.86 3.28
CA PHE A 274 7.34 4.15 3.87
C PHE A 274 7.03 4.19 5.36
N SER A 275 7.80 4.97 6.12
CA SER A 275 7.41 5.37 7.47
C SER A 275 6.16 6.26 7.42
N ARG A 276 5.42 6.32 8.53
CA ARG A 276 4.17 7.09 8.63
C ARG A 276 4.34 8.58 8.30
N ASP A 277 5.48 9.16 8.66
CA ASP A 277 5.85 10.55 8.35
C ASP A 277 6.40 10.72 6.93
N SER A 278 6.47 9.64 6.14
CA SER A 278 6.97 9.59 4.76
C SER A 278 8.43 10.01 4.59
N ARG A 279 9.21 10.10 5.68
CA ARG A 279 10.62 10.53 5.64
C ARG A 279 11.60 9.39 5.47
N LYS A 280 11.16 8.17 5.73
CA LYS A 280 11.96 6.96 5.56
C LYS A 280 11.27 5.99 4.63
N LEU A 281 12.07 5.31 3.83
CA LEU A 281 11.67 4.23 2.94
C LEU A 281 12.48 3.00 3.29
N TYR A 282 11.82 1.86 3.39
CA TYR A 282 12.44 0.56 3.61
C TYR A 282 12.25 -0.32 2.38
N ILE A 283 13.29 -1.04 2.00
CA ILE A 283 13.29 -1.96 0.86
C ILE A 283 13.91 -3.27 1.29
N SER A 284 13.22 -4.39 1.04
CA SER A 284 13.77 -5.72 1.23
C SER A 284 14.52 -6.19 0.00
N VAL A 285 15.69 -6.78 0.24
CA VAL A 285 16.58 -7.37 -0.78
C VAL A 285 16.87 -8.80 -0.38
N SER A 286 16.63 -9.76 -1.27
CA SER A 286 16.91 -11.16 -1.04
C SER A 286 17.72 -11.76 -2.18
N ASN A 287 18.69 -12.57 -1.86
CA ASN A 287 19.48 -13.31 -2.84
C ASN A 287 18.77 -14.63 -3.14
N ARG A 288 18.03 -14.69 -4.24
CA ARG A 288 17.23 -15.85 -4.63
C ARG A 288 18.10 -17.08 -4.83
N GLY A 289 17.90 -18.11 -4.03
CA GLY A 289 18.60 -19.39 -4.14
C GLY A 289 19.87 -19.51 -3.31
N ASP A 290 20.24 -18.47 -2.56
CA ASP A 290 21.43 -18.46 -1.72
C ASP A 290 21.09 -18.70 -0.24
N THR A 291 22.09 -19.07 0.53
CA THR A 291 22.02 -19.20 1.99
C THR A 291 22.13 -17.85 2.70
N ILE A 292 22.19 -16.75 1.94
CA ILE A 292 22.33 -15.38 2.46
C ILE A 292 20.97 -14.89 2.95
N PRO A 293 20.86 -14.46 4.21
CA PRO A 293 19.62 -13.91 4.75
C PRO A 293 19.14 -12.69 3.96
N ALA A 294 17.82 -12.51 3.87
CA ALA A 294 17.25 -11.31 3.30
C ALA A 294 17.63 -10.08 4.14
N GLU A 295 17.90 -8.98 3.47
CA GLU A 295 18.32 -7.71 4.05
C GLU A 295 17.24 -6.68 3.88
N VAL A 296 17.08 -5.78 4.84
CA VAL A 296 16.19 -4.62 4.75
C VAL A 296 17.04 -3.35 4.85
N TYR A 297 16.96 -2.53 3.82
CA TYR A 297 17.64 -1.25 3.74
C TYR A 297 16.71 -0.08 4.02
N GLN A 298 17.22 0.92 4.74
CA GLN A 298 16.54 2.21 4.97
C GLN A 298 17.14 3.29 4.08
N PHE A 299 16.27 4.13 3.52
CA PHE A 299 16.60 5.37 2.83
C PHE A 299 15.96 6.56 3.53
N ASN A 300 16.61 7.73 3.47
CA ASN A 300 16.04 8.99 3.94
C ASN A 300 15.47 9.77 2.72
N THR A 301 14.17 9.69 2.51
CA THR A 301 13.47 10.38 1.40
C THR A 301 13.44 11.90 1.55
N ALA A 302 13.86 12.44 2.69
CA ALA A 302 13.95 13.86 2.97
C ALA A 302 15.43 14.33 3.04
N ALA A 303 16.39 13.58 2.49
CA ALA A 303 17.79 13.87 2.61
C ALA A 303 18.25 15.06 1.75
N GLY A 304 17.51 15.43 0.72
CA GLY A 304 17.86 16.50 -0.21
C GLY A 304 17.61 16.09 -1.66
N ASP A 305 18.62 16.12 -2.48
CA ASP A 305 18.54 15.73 -3.89
C ASP A 305 18.62 14.20 -4.09
N ALA A 306 18.59 13.75 -5.34
CA ALA A 306 18.64 12.33 -5.70
C ALA A 306 19.90 11.64 -5.17
N SER A 307 21.05 12.31 -5.22
CA SER A 307 22.33 11.78 -4.71
C SER A 307 22.33 11.64 -3.19
N ASP A 308 21.77 12.62 -2.49
CA ASP A 308 21.63 12.59 -1.04
C ASP A 308 20.72 11.42 -0.60
N ILE A 309 19.61 11.21 -1.31
CA ILE A 309 18.71 10.10 -1.04
C ILE A 309 19.41 8.76 -1.26
N GLN A 310 20.13 8.58 -2.38
CA GLN A 310 20.89 7.37 -2.69
C GLN A 310 21.96 7.09 -1.63
N ASN A 311 22.73 8.12 -1.25
CA ASN A 311 23.83 8.03 -0.28
C ASN A 311 23.33 7.82 1.17
N SER A 312 22.05 8.11 1.44
CA SER A 312 21.45 7.86 2.75
C SER A 312 21.17 6.38 3.03
N ARG A 313 21.36 5.48 2.05
CA ARG A 313 21.13 4.05 2.18
C ARG A 313 21.92 3.45 3.35
N LYS A 314 21.22 2.79 4.26
CA LYS A 314 21.79 2.04 5.38
C LYS A 314 21.13 0.66 5.49
N LEU A 315 21.91 -0.36 5.82
CA LEU A 315 21.37 -1.64 6.23
C LEU A 315 20.65 -1.47 7.56
N ALA A 316 19.34 -1.72 7.58
CA ALA A 316 18.53 -1.62 8.79
C ALA A 316 18.65 -2.90 9.64
N PHE A 317 18.45 -4.05 9.02
CA PHE A 317 18.62 -5.36 9.67
C PHE A 317 18.63 -6.47 8.60
N THR A 318 19.04 -7.66 9.04
CA THR A 318 18.91 -8.90 8.29
C THR A 318 17.80 -9.75 8.89
N LEU A 319 17.16 -10.57 8.05
CA LEU A 319 16.14 -11.53 8.46
C LEU A 319 16.76 -12.93 8.51
N PRO A 320 17.23 -13.41 9.67
CA PRO A 320 17.83 -14.73 9.78
C PRO A 320 16.87 -15.82 9.28
N ASN A 321 17.40 -16.79 8.55
CA ASN A 321 16.66 -17.93 7.98
C ASN A 321 15.61 -17.56 6.89
N VAL A 322 15.57 -16.31 6.43
CA VAL A 322 14.75 -15.89 5.32
C VAL A 322 15.65 -15.65 4.11
N THR A 323 15.54 -16.49 3.10
CA THR A 323 16.36 -16.45 1.87
C THR A 323 15.52 -16.12 0.63
N THR A 324 14.23 -15.81 0.81
CA THR A 324 13.25 -15.53 -0.25
C THR A 324 12.63 -14.15 -0.10
N TRP A 325 11.67 -13.84 -0.93
CA TRP A 325 11.02 -12.55 -0.98
C TRP A 325 10.27 -12.23 0.32
N THR A 326 10.44 -11.01 0.78
CA THR A 326 9.86 -10.48 2.00
C THR A 326 9.04 -9.24 1.63
N SER A 327 7.74 -9.27 1.88
CA SER A 327 6.85 -8.10 1.75
C SER A 327 6.99 -7.20 2.96
N LEU A 328 6.85 -5.90 2.76
CA LEU A 328 6.83 -4.89 3.81
C LEU A 328 5.49 -4.15 3.80
N GLN A 329 4.91 -3.91 4.99
CA GLN A 329 3.64 -3.19 5.10
C GLN A 329 3.63 -2.28 6.32
N LEU A 330 3.29 -1.00 6.11
CA LEU A 330 3.03 -0.05 7.20
C LEU A 330 1.71 -0.40 7.90
N GLY A 331 1.77 -0.60 9.22
CA GLY A 331 0.59 -0.84 10.04
C GLY A 331 -0.10 0.45 10.50
N PRO A 332 -1.38 0.38 10.86
CA PRO A 332 -2.12 1.52 11.40
C PRO A 332 -1.57 2.00 12.76
N ASP A 333 -0.80 1.18 13.45
CA ASP A 333 -0.06 1.52 14.67
C ASP A 333 1.26 2.28 14.40
N GLY A 334 1.60 2.48 13.12
CA GLY A 334 2.79 3.21 12.68
C GLY A 334 4.08 2.40 12.63
N ARG A 335 4.02 1.10 12.90
CA ARG A 335 5.12 0.15 12.72
C ARG A 335 5.14 -0.39 11.29
N ILE A 336 6.28 -0.93 10.86
CA ILE A 336 6.36 -1.66 9.59
C ILE A 336 6.53 -3.14 9.90
N TYR A 337 5.70 -3.95 9.27
CA TYR A 337 5.68 -5.40 9.39
C TYR A 337 6.33 -6.02 8.16
N ALA A 338 7.16 -7.03 8.39
CA ALA A 338 7.86 -7.77 7.34
C ALA A 338 7.46 -9.24 7.37
N THR A 339 7.10 -9.80 6.23
CA THR A 339 6.80 -11.23 6.13
C THR A 339 8.08 -12.06 6.31
N ARG A 340 7.93 -13.23 6.91
CA ARG A 340 8.97 -14.25 7.04
C ARG A 340 8.40 -15.56 6.46
N PRO A 341 8.55 -15.78 5.15
CA PRO A 341 8.01 -16.98 4.51
C PRO A 341 8.45 -18.27 5.21
N GLY A 342 7.47 -19.12 5.52
CA GLY A 342 7.69 -20.35 6.28
C GLY A 342 7.63 -20.22 7.81
N GLU A 343 7.53 -19.00 8.35
CA GLU A 343 7.47 -18.75 9.80
C GLU A 343 6.07 -18.30 10.23
N PRO A 344 5.64 -18.65 11.47
CA PRO A 344 4.32 -18.29 11.98
C PRO A 344 4.25 -16.88 12.59
N TYR A 345 5.23 -16.02 12.34
CA TYR A 345 5.31 -14.66 12.87
C TYR A 345 5.88 -13.68 11.86
N LEU A 346 5.55 -12.40 12.05
CA LEU A 346 6.09 -11.28 11.28
C LEU A 346 7.29 -10.66 12.03
N ALA A 347 8.27 -10.17 11.27
CA ALA A 347 9.26 -9.26 11.84
C ALA A 347 8.68 -7.83 11.89
N VAL A 348 9.17 -7.00 12.82
CA VAL A 348 8.61 -5.67 13.07
C VAL A 348 9.70 -4.62 13.15
N ILE A 349 9.52 -3.50 12.46
CA ILE A 349 10.30 -2.28 12.65
C ILE A 349 9.49 -1.38 13.59
N GLU A 350 9.93 -1.27 14.83
CA GLU A 350 9.18 -0.61 15.90
C GLU A 350 9.06 0.90 15.71
N ARG A 351 10.10 1.55 15.18
CA ARG A 351 10.19 3.01 15.04
C ARG A 351 10.67 3.43 13.67
N PRO A 352 9.89 3.17 12.61
CA PRO A 352 10.37 3.34 11.23
C PRO A 352 10.69 4.79 10.83
N GLY A 353 10.23 5.79 11.58
CA GLY A 353 10.57 7.20 11.34
C GLY A 353 11.97 7.61 11.80
N ARG A 354 12.67 6.76 12.57
CA ARG A 354 14.01 7.05 13.09
C ARG A 354 15.12 6.56 12.16
N ASN A 355 16.33 7.09 12.34
CA ASN A 355 17.51 6.56 11.67
C ASN A 355 17.87 5.18 12.25
N VAL A 356 18.49 4.33 11.43
CA VAL A 356 18.91 2.96 11.80
C VAL A 356 19.75 2.93 13.09
N ASP A 357 20.63 3.92 13.27
CA ASP A 357 21.52 4.01 14.43
C ASP A 357 20.76 4.30 15.76
N SER A 358 19.42 4.42 15.71
CA SER A 358 18.53 4.74 16.85
C SER A 358 17.23 3.91 16.88
N ILE A 359 17.23 2.77 16.16
CA ILE A 359 16.11 1.80 16.13
C ILE A 359 16.25 0.80 17.27
#